data_0da5e17e35da51a96dc94550319333bc
#
_entry.id   0da5e17e35da51a96dc94550319333bc
#
_cell.length_a   1.000
_cell.length_b   1.000
_cell.length_c   1.000
_cell.angle_alpha   90.00
_cell.angle_beta   90.00
_cell.angle_gamma   90.00
#
_symmetry.space_group_name_H-M   'P 1'
#
loop_
_entity.id
_entity.type
_entity.pdbx_description
1 polymer ?
#
loop_
_entity_poly.entity_id
_entity_poly.type
_entity_poly.pdbx_seq_one_letter_code
_entity_poly.pdbx_strand_id
1 'polypeptide(L)'
;MLKALYDYGIRNHLTIPPGFLKKNIRAYICLSDSGRFLGIEQCGKEETQICPDIGSLANSPDKCNPLAEKESVVLGKPGKKSDYFRMLLKEGSACADRLRVCLSALEDEAVLVQMRREAELRKLKPSDRISFRVDDVPVTSDAQAQQWWTEYRKKLADNSEAAAARCLITGQPTAPLATLPVISGLQVVGGHSRGEALFCFDKSAFQSYGLKQSANAPVSEEAFAVVKEAMNDLLAGAPAMYDRDKKHEFHPTAPIYAGMKFLHWYDFALDPEDDPCLLYTSGGDSA
;
A
#
# COMPACT_ATOMS: atom_id res chain seq x y z
N MET A 1 -18.87 2.29 -13.72
CA MET A 1 -17.85 2.89 -12.82
C MET A 1 -16.63 2.00 -12.64
N LEU A 2 -16.71 0.81 -12.01
CA LEU A 2 -15.51 -0.03 -11.77
C LEU A 2 -14.73 -0.37 -13.03
N LYS A 3 -15.41 -0.74 -14.13
CA LYS A 3 -14.75 -1.02 -15.42
C LYS A 3 -14.02 0.21 -15.97
N ALA A 4 -14.63 1.40 -15.90
CA ALA A 4 -14.01 2.64 -16.36
C ALA A 4 -12.78 3.01 -15.53
N LEU A 5 -12.81 2.84 -14.20
CA LEU A 5 -11.64 3.01 -13.33
C LEU A 5 -10.54 1.98 -13.64
N TYR A 6 -10.91 0.74 -13.90
CA TYR A 6 -9.98 -0.30 -14.32
C TYR A 6 -9.28 0.09 -15.64
N ASP A 7 -10.05 0.53 -16.64
CA ASP A 7 -9.52 0.94 -17.93
C ASP A 7 -8.60 2.18 -17.81
N TYR A 8 -8.98 3.14 -16.97
CA TYR A 8 -8.13 4.27 -16.59
C TYR A 8 -6.82 3.78 -15.98
N GLY A 9 -6.86 2.89 -14.99
CA GLY A 9 -5.67 2.36 -14.35
C GLY A 9 -4.74 1.61 -15.31
N ILE A 10 -5.29 0.83 -16.23
CA ILE A 10 -4.49 0.14 -17.26
C ILE A 10 -3.82 1.14 -18.22
N ARG A 11 -4.56 2.13 -18.71
CA ARG A 11 -4.02 3.14 -19.63
C ARG A 11 -2.90 3.98 -19.01
N ASN A 12 -3.03 4.29 -17.72
CA ASN A 12 -2.04 5.10 -16.99
C ASN A 12 -0.98 4.25 -16.27
N HIS A 13 -0.88 2.96 -16.59
CA HIS A 13 0.12 2.05 -16.02
C HIS A 13 0.10 2.00 -14.47
N LEU A 14 -1.07 2.18 -13.88
CA LEU A 14 -1.28 2.17 -12.43
C LEU A 14 -1.46 0.73 -11.92
N THR A 15 -0.56 -0.14 -12.31
CA THR A 15 -0.62 -1.55 -11.94
C THR A 15 0.34 -1.85 -10.79
N ILE A 16 -0.19 -2.51 -9.76
CA ILE A 16 0.60 -3.08 -8.67
C ILE A 16 0.32 -4.57 -8.65
N PRO A 17 1.34 -5.43 -8.50
CA PRO A 17 1.11 -6.85 -8.40
C PRO A 17 0.12 -7.18 -7.27
N PRO A 18 -0.76 -8.18 -7.44
CA PRO A 18 -1.66 -8.63 -6.39
C PRO A 18 -0.88 -8.98 -5.12
N GLY A 19 -1.40 -8.57 -3.98
CA GLY A 19 -0.72 -8.80 -2.71
C GLY A 19 0.38 -7.83 -2.37
N PHE A 20 0.46 -6.73 -3.11
CA PHE A 20 1.38 -5.63 -2.84
C PHE A 20 0.65 -4.29 -2.73
N LEU A 21 1.33 -3.33 -2.11
CA LEU A 21 0.85 -1.95 -1.98
C LEU A 21 2.05 -0.99 -1.91
N LYS A 22 1.81 0.27 -2.21
CA LYS A 22 2.81 1.34 -2.06
C LYS A 22 2.99 1.69 -0.59
N LYS A 23 4.24 1.77 -0.13
CA LYS A 23 4.63 2.27 1.20
C LYS A 23 5.81 3.22 1.09
N ASN A 24 5.77 4.25 1.91
CA ASN A 24 6.87 5.18 2.03
C ASN A 24 7.94 4.61 2.97
N ILE A 25 9.19 4.59 2.52
CA ILE A 25 10.37 4.18 3.26
C ILE A 25 11.13 5.44 3.68
N ARG A 26 11.49 5.51 4.95
CA ARG A 26 12.24 6.63 5.51
C ARG A 26 13.74 6.43 5.44
N ALA A 27 14.18 5.19 5.58
CA ALA A 27 15.60 4.86 5.53
C ALA A 27 15.84 3.39 5.14
N TYR A 28 17.02 3.12 4.63
CA TYR A 28 17.51 1.78 4.31
C TYR A 28 18.71 1.42 5.19
N ILE A 29 18.67 0.19 5.72
CA ILE A 29 19.85 -0.47 6.29
C ILE A 29 20.62 -1.06 5.13
N CYS A 30 21.82 -0.54 4.86
CA CYS A 30 22.66 -0.95 3.75
C CYS A 30 23.61 -2.07 4.20
N LEU A 31 23.56 -3.18 3.47
CA LEU A 31 24.38 -4.37 3.70
C LEU A 31 25.13 -4.73 2.43
N SER A 32 26.32 -5.31 2.56
CA SER A 32 26.95 -6.04 1.45
C SER A 32 26.30 -7.42 1.28
N ASP A 33 26.56 -8.09 0.17
CA ASP A 33 26.19 -9.49 -0.10
C ASP A 33 26.69 -10.48 0.98
N SER A 34 27.85 -10.19 1.58
CA SER A 34 28.40 -10.95 2.70
C SER A 34 27.77 -10.66 4.07
N GLY A 35 26.76 -9.79 4.14
CA GLY A 35 26.07 -9.41 5.39
C GLY A 35 26.78 -8.35 6.23
N ARG A 36 27.87 -7.76 5.73
CA ARG A 36 28.55 -6.67 6.42
C ARG A 36 27.69 -5.41 6.41
N PHE A 37 27.49 -4.80 7.57
CA PHE A 37 26.81 -3.52 7.69
C PHE A 37 27.65 -2.39 7.08
N LEU A 38 27.06 -1.63 6.17
CA LEU A 38 27.69 -0.51 5.47
C LEU A 38 27.26 0.84 5.99
N GLY A 39 26.07 0.94 6.59
CA GLY A 39 25.50 2.16 7.13
C GLY A 39 23.99 2.23 6.98
N ILE A 40 23.41 3.38 7.37
CA ILE A 40 22.00 3.68 7.14
C ILE A 40 21.89 4.86 6.20
N GLU A 41 21.18 4.68 5.11
CA GLU A 41 20.83 5.73 4.15
C GLU A 41 19.45 6.28 4.44
N GLN A 42 19.36 7.58 4.72
CA GLN A 42 18.08 8.26 4.89
C GLN A 42 17.60 8.81 3.56
N CYS A 43 16.32 8.56 3.24
CA CYS A 43 15.67 9.18 2.10
C CYS A 43 15.40 10.66 2.41
N GLY A 44 15.84 11.57 1.56
CA GLY A 44 15.64 13.03 1.73
C GLY A 44 14.15 13.42 1.67
N LYS A 45 13.41 12.78 0.76
CA LYS A 45 11.95 12.63 0.79
C LYS A 45 11.66 11.16 1.01
N GLU A 46 10.50 10.84 1.61
CA GLU A 46 10.08 9.44 1.74
C GLU A 46 10.03 8.80 0.36
N GLU A 47 10.78 7.70 0.20
CA GLU A 47 10.81 6.93 -1.04
C GLU A 47 9.67 5.93 -1.05
N THR A 48 8.81 6.00 -2.09
CA THR A 48 7.69 5.09 -2.24
C THR A 48 8.15 3.79 -2.87
N GLN A 49 7.93 2.67 -2.18
CA GLN A 49 8.27 1.32 -2.62
C GLN A 49 7.03 0.42 -2.67
N ILE A 50 7.08 -0.57 -3.56
CA ILE A 50 6.09 -1.65 -3.62
C ILE A 50 6.45 -2.68 -2.54
N CYS A 51 5.59 -2.81 -1.54
CA CYS A 51 5.80 -3.68 -0.38
C CYS A 51 4.66 -4.70 -0.26
N PRO A 52 4.89 -5.83 0.40
CA PRO A 52 3.84 -6.78 0.73
C PRO A 52 2.58 -6.14 1.33
N ASP A 53 1.42 -6.54 0.85
CA ASP A 53 0.14 -6.22 1.47
C ASP A 53 -0.27 -7.35 2.43
N ILE A 54 -0.22 -7.08 3.72
CA ILE A 54 -0.64 -8.02 4.76
C ILE A 54 -2.12 -7.90 5.10
N GLY A 55 -2.86 -7.03 4.39
CA GLY A 55 -4.31 -6.86 4.51
C GLY A 55 -4.76 -6.61 5.95
N SER A 56 -5.79 -7.32 6.39
CA SER A 56 -6.35 -7.22 7.75
C SER A 56 -5.34 -7.56 8.86
N LEU A 57 -4.31 -8.33 8.57
CA LEU A 57 -3.24 -8.65 9.53
C LEU A 57 -2.46 -7.40 9.97
N ALA A 58 -2.52 -6.30 9.21
CA ALA A 58 -1.91 -5.02 9.58
C ALA A 58 -2.42 -4.47 10.92
N ASN A 59 -3.64 -4.84 11.32
CA ASN A 59 -4.26 -4.45 12.59
C ASN A 59 -3.91 -5.39 13.75
N SER A 60 -3.27 -6.52 13.48
CA SER A 60 -2.87 -7.47 14.53
C SER A 60 -1.73 -6.89 15.37
N PRO A 61 -1.75 -7.10 16.71
CA PRO A 61 -0.69 -6.63 17.59
C PRO A 61 0.64 -7.36 17.39
N ASP A 62 0.63 -8.52 16.75
CA ASP A 62 1.77 -9.43 16.59
C ASP A 62 2.20 -9.65 15.14
N LYS A 63 1.49 -9.12 14.16
CA LYS A 63 1.81 -9.23 12.73
C LYS A 63 2.45 -7.95 12.18
N CYS A 64 3.29 -8.10 11.16
CA CYS A 64 3.99 -6.98 10.54
C CYS A 64 4.37 -7.28 9.07
N ASN A 65 4.87 -6.26 8.38
CA ASN A 65 5.32 -6.39 6.99
C ASN A 65 6.71 -7.05 6.93
N PRO A 66 6.94 -8.03 6.05
CA PRO A 66 8.22 -8.74 5.98
C PRO A 66 9.36 -7.95 5.35
N LEU A 67 9.10 -6.97 4.49
CA LEU A 67 10.16 -6.28 3.73
C LEU A 67 10.36 -4.82 4.16
N ALA A 68 9.38 -4.21 4.81
CA ALA A 68 9.48 -2.82 5.25
C ALA A 68 8.59 -2.57 6.47
N GLU A 69 9.21 -2.32 7.61
CA GLU A 69 8.47 -2.15 8.87
C GLU A 69 9.09 -1.02 9.72
N LYS A 70 8.44 -0.68 10.82
CA LYS A 70 8.90 0.35 11.74
C LYS A 70 10.29 0.01 12.31
N GLU A 71 11.09 1.03 12.52
CA GLU A 71 12.43 0.89 13.15
C GLU A 71 12.35 0.10 14.45
N SER A 72 11.36 0.39 15.32
CA SER A 72 11.13 -0.31 16.59
C SER A 72 10.81 -1.80 16.46
N VAL A 73 10.38 -2.27 15.30
CA VAL A 73 10.15 -3.69 15.02
C VAL A 73 11.42 -4.35 14.48
N VAL A 74 12.12 -3.68 13.57
CA VAL A 74 13.30 -4.22 12.89
C VAL A 74 14.52 -4.22 13.82
N LEU A 75 14.81 -3.08 14.46
CA LEU A 75 15.99 -2.85 15.32
C LEU A 75 15.67 -2.81 16.81
N GLY A 76 14.39 -2.75 17.17
CA GLY A 76 13.96 -2.62 18.55
C GLY A 76 14.23 -3.84 19.44
N LYS A 77 13.75 -3.78 20.66
CA LYS A 77 13.83 -4.91 21.63
C LYS A 77 12.98 -6.08 21.16
N PRO A 78 13.34 -7.32 21.53
CA PRO A 78 12.53 -8.50 21.25
C PRO A 78 11.07 -8.32 21.68
N GLY A 79 10.15 -8.77 20.85
CA GLY A 79 8.71 -8.68 21.08
C GLY A 79 7.93 -9.34 19.96
N LYS A 80 6.64 -9.58 20.15
CA LYS A 80 5.80 -10.35 19.23
C LYS A 80 5.94 -9.95 17.75
N LYS A 81 5.97 -8.65 17.44
CA LYS A 81 6.15 -8.17 16.06
C LYS A 81 7.56 -8.38 15.54
N SER A 82 8.55 -8.15 16.38
CA SER A 82 9.96 -8.36 16.02
C SER A 82 10.25 -9.86 15.78
N ASP A 83 9.69 -10.72 16.62
CA ASP A 83 9.81 -12.18 16.46
C ASP A 83 9.10 -12.65 15.19
N TYR A 84 7.91 -12.11 14.91
CA TYR A 84 7.19 -12.40 13.68
C TYR A 84 7.93 -11.89 12.42
N PHE A 85 8.54 -10.71 12.50
CA PHE A 85 9.38 -10.17 11.42
C PHE A 85 10.54 -11.11 11.11
N ARG A 86 11.28 -11.55 12.13
CA ARG A 86 12.40 -12.49 11.98
C ARG A 86 11.94 -13.84 11.46
N MET A 87 10.79 -14.34 11.92
CA MET A 87 10.18 -15.58 11.42
C MET A 87 9.88 -15.48 9.91
N LEU A 88 9.29 -14.37 9.45
CA LEU A 88 9.03 -14.15 8.03
C LEU A 88 10.34 -14.06 7.20
N LEU A 89 11.35 -13.35 7.70
CA LEU A 89 12.66 -13.31 7.04
C LEU A 89 13.28 -14.70 6.96
N LYS A 90 13.15 -15.53 7.99
CA LYS A 90 13.63 -16.91 8.01
C LYS A 90 12.94 -17.76 6.96
N GLU A 91 11.62 -17.67 6.84
CA GLU A 91 10.89 -18.38 5.79
C GLU A 91 11.30 -17.89 4.38
N GLY A 92 11.40 -16.57 4.19
CA GLY A 92 11.81 -15.99 2.91
C GLY A 92 13.26 -16.29 2.54
N SER A 93 14.14 -16.46 3.52
CA SER A 93 15.57 -16.76 3.31
C SER A 93 15.83 -18.10 2.61
N ALA A 94 14.85 -19.00 2.64
CA ALA A 94 14.94 -20.26 1.89
C ALA A 94 14.85 -20.08 0.37
N CYS A 95 14.25 -18.98 -0.09
CA CYS A 95 13.96 -18.71 -1.50
C CYS A 95 14.61 -17.43 -2.03
N ALA A 96 15.04 -16.53 -1.15
CA ALA A 96 15.57 -15.22 -1.52
C ALA A 96 16.89 -14.94 -0.79
N ASP A 97 17.97 -14.87 -1.55
CA ASP A 97 19.33 -14.74 -1.01
C ASP A 97 19.51 -13.43 -0.22
N ARG A 98 18.93 -12.32 -0.72
CA ARG A 98 19.00 -11.04 0.00
C ARG A 98 18.28 -11.08 1.34
N LEU A 99 17.18 -11.82 1.48
CA LEU A 99 16.51 -12.00 2.76
C LEU A 99 17.35 -12.82 3.73
N ARG A 100 18.12 -13.78 3.23
CA ARG A 100 19.11 -14.55 4.03
C ARG A 100 20.17 -13.63 4.59
N VAL A 101 20.72 -12.73 3.77
CA VAL A 101 21.69 -11.73 4.19
C VAL A 101 21.11 -10.82 5.28
N CYS A 102 19.89 -10.33 5.11
CA CYS A 102 19.21 -9.50 6.11
C CYS A 102 19.00 -10.25 7.43
N LEU A 103 18.58 -11.51 7.36
CA LEU A 103 18.38 -12.33 8.55
C LEU A 103 19.70 -12.54 9.29
N SER A 104 20.75 -12.96 8.60
CA SER A 104 22.08 -13.18 9.19
C SER A 104 22.62 -11.92 9.87
N ALA A 105 22.46 -10.76 9.24
CA ALA A 105 22.88 -9.49 9.82
C ALA A 105 22.07 -9.09 11.07
N LEU A 106 20.80 -9.47 11.15
CA LEU A 106 19.96 -9.23 12.33
C LEU A 106 20.18 -10.25 13.45
N GLU A 107 20.72 -11.43 13.15
CA GLU A 107 21.10 -12.48 14.13
C GLU A 107 22.49 -12.26 14.70
N ASP A 108 23.36 -11.52 14.01
CA ASP A 108 24.67 -11.09 14.51
C ASP A 108 24.50 -9.92 15.49
N GLU A 109 24.66 -10.18 16.79
CA GLU A 109 24.49 -9.17 17.83
C GLU A 109 25.45 -7.98 17.68
N ALA A 110 26.69 -8.21 17.21
CA ALA A 110 27.66 -7.15 17.00
C ALA A 110 27.21 -6.21 15.86
N VAL A 111 26.70 -6.77 14.78
CA VAL A 111 26.14 -6.03 13.64
C VAL A 111 24.87 -5.30 14.06
N LEU A 112 23.98 -5.95 14.80
CA LEU A 112 22.73 -5.34 15.28
C LEU A 112 23.01 -4.13 16.20
N VAL A 113 24.03 -4.21 17.08
CA VAL A 113 24.44 -3.08 17.92
C VAL A 113 24.95 -1.92 17.08
N GLN A 114 25.72 -2.19 16.01
CA GLN A 114 26.16 -1.15 15.07
C GLN A 114 24.99 -0.48 14.36
N MET A 115 24.00 -1.27 13.87
CA MET A 115 22.79 -0.74 13.23
C MET A 115 22.00 0.16 14.18
N ARG A 116 21.80 -0.26 15.42
CA ARG A 116 21.09 0.53 16.44
C ARG A 116 21.79 1.86 16.72
N ARG A 117 23.11 1.81 16.91
CA ARG A 117 23.91 3.01 17.13
C ARG A 117 23.82 3.99 15.96
N GLU A 118 23.91 3.50 14.73
CA GLU A 118 23.81 4.34 13.54
C GLU A 118 22.37 4.93 13.40
N ALA A 119 21.34 4.14 13.71
CA ALA A 119 19.95 4.62 13.71
C ALA A 119 19.74 5.78 14.70
N GLU A 120 20.33 5.69 15.90
CA GLU A 120 20.33 6.76 16.90
C GLU A 120 21.08 8.00 16.40
N LEU A 121 22.27 7.84 15.82
CA LEU A 121 23.07 8.93 15.23
C LEU A 121 22.31 9.65 14.11
N ARG A 122 21.57 8.90 13.30
CA ARG A 122 20.71 9.43 12.23
C ARG A 122 19.38 9.97 12.75
N LYS A 123 19.10 9.89 14.06
CA LYS A 123 17.86 10.35 14.70
C LYS A 123 16.61 9.72 14.08
N LEU A 124 16.67 8.44 13.71
CA LEU A 124 15.49 7.70 13.27
C LEU A 124 14.50 7.57 14.42
N LYS A 125 13.24 7.76 14.11
CA LYS A 125 12.16 7.60 15.09
C LYS A 125 11.71 6.14 15.13
N PRO A 126 11.27 5.63 16.29
CA PRO A 126 10.72 4.27 16.40
C PRO A 126 9.54 3.98 15.45
N SER A 127 8.85 5.04 14.99
CA SER A 127 7.74 4.96 14.03
C SER A 127 8.17 5.01 12.57
N ASP A 128 9.41 5.37 12.27
CA ASP A 128 9.92 5.50 10.91
C ASP A 128 9.98 4.12 10.26
N ARG A 129 9.45 4.03 9.04
CA ARG A 129 9.51 2.79 8.27
C ARG A 129 10.86 2.67 7.62
N ILE A 130 11.51 1.55 7.88
CA ILE A 130 12.81 1.20 7.32
C ILE A 130 12.74 -0.12 6.55
N SER A 131 13.66 -0.28 5.62
CA SER A 131 13.85 -1.50 4.84
C SER A 131 15.34 -1.80 4.72
N PHE A 132 15.68 -2.84 3.99
CA PHE A 132 17.06 -3.22 3.72
C PHE A 132 17.41 -2.95 2.27
N ARG A 133 18.70 -2.68 2.04
CA ARG A 133 19.32 -2.61 0.74
C ARG A 133 20.57 -3.50 0.77
N VAL A 134 20.62 -4.48 -0.11
CA VAL A 134 21.76 -5.40 -0.23
C VAL A 134 22.42 -5.19 -1.59
N ASP A 135 23.70 -4.82 -1.60
CA ASP A 135 24.43 -4.42 -2.81
C ASP A 135 23.64 -3.41 -3.64
N ASP A 136 23.22 -2.32 -3.01
CA ASP A 136 22.44 -1.22 -3.59
C ASP A 136 21.04 -1.60 -4.10
N VAL A 137 20.62 -2.86 -3.98
CA VAL A 137 19.27 -3.30 -4.37
C VAL A 137 18.34 -3.34 -3.17
N PRO A 138 17.24 -2.55 -3.15
CA PRO A 138 16.24 -2.66 -2.11
C PRO A 138 15.59 -4.05 -2.10
N VAL A 139 15.45 -4.67 -0.94
CA VAL A 139 14.79 -5.99 -0.84
C VAL A 139 13.32 -5.95 -1.25
N THR A 140 12.70 -4.79 -1.21
CA THR A 140 11.34 -4.55 -1.71
C THR A 140 11.22 -4.69 -3.22
N SER A 141 12.32 -4.46 -3.95
CA SER A 141 12.41 -4.60 -5.42
C SER A 141 13.06 -5.92 -5.85
N ASP A 142 13.45 -6.78 -4.91
CA ASP A 142 14.04 -8.06 -5.21
C ASP A 142 13.00 -9.06 -5.73
N ALA A 143 13.21 -9.57 -6.94
CA ALA A 143 12.28 -10.49 -7.60
C ALA A 143 12.07 -11.78 -6.80
N GLN A 144 13.11 -12.33 -6.17
CA GLN A 144 13.01 -13.53 -5.35
C GLN A 144 12.15 -13.27 -4.10
N ALA A 145 12.34 -12.12 -3.43
CA ALA A 145 11.56 -11.74 -2.26
C ALA A 145 10.09 -11.50 -2.63
N GLN A 146 9.82 -10.87 -3.78
CA GLN A 146 8.45 -10.64 -4.27
C GLN A 146 7.77 -11.97 -4.65
N GLN A 147 8.47 -12.86 -5.33
CA GLN A 147 7.95 -14.19 -5.67
C GLN A 147 7.66 -14.99 -4.41
N TRP A 148 8.60 -15.05 -3.46
CA TRP A 148 8.38 -15.70 -2.17
C TRP A 148 7.11 -15.19 -1.48
N TRP A 149 6.91 -13.87 -1.40
CA TRP A 149 5.71 -13.30 -0.78
C TRP A 149 4.43 -13.73 -1.49
N THR A 150 4.43 -13.73 -2.81
CA THR A 150 3.29 -14.17 -3.62
C THR A 150 2.91 -15.62 -3.32
N GLU A 151 3.88 -16.51 -3.19
CA GLU A 151 3.66 -17.93 -2.86
C GLU A 151 3.24 -18.11 -1.39
N TYR A 152 3.87 -17.37 -0.48
CA TYR A 152 3.53 -17.39 0.95
C TYR A 152 2.07 -16.99 1.19
N ARG A 153 1.61 -15.95 0.51
CA ARG A 153 0.20 -15.51 0.58
C ARG A 153 -0.78 -16.59 0.09
N LYS A 154 -0.46 -17.28 -0.99
CA LYS A 154 -1.29 -18.37 -1.49
C LYS A 154 -1.48 -19.45 -0.43
N LYS A 155 -0.42 -19.85 0.25
CA LYS A 155 -0.49 -20.81 1.35
C LYS A 155 -1.38 -20.33 2.51
N LEU A 156 -1.39 -19.02 2.79
CA LEU A 156 -2.28 -18.45 3.81
C LEU A 156 -3.75 -18.42 3.36
N ALA A 157 -4.00 -18.28 2.04
CA ALA A 157 -5.33 -18.18 1.46
C ALA A 157 -5.99 -19.55 1.17
N ASP A 158 -5.21 -20.61 0.97
CA ASP A 158 -5.69 -21.96 0.64
C ASP A 158 -6.63 -22.59 1.70
N ASN A 159 -6.77 -21.95 2.86
CA ASN A 159 -7.74 -22.35 3.88
C ASN A 159 -9.13 -21.69 3.72
N SER A 160 -9.38 -20.89 2.67
CA SER A 160 -10.66 -20.27 2.42
C SER A 160 -11.40 -21.00 1.28
N GLU A 161 -12.51 -21.65 1.61
CA GLU A 161 -13.48 -22.18 0.63
C GLU A 161 -14.20 -21.05 -0.11
N ALA A 162 -13.46 -20.25 -0.88
CA ALA A 162 -14.07 -19.22 -1.72
C ALA A 162 -14.71 -19.89 -2.94
N ALA A 163 -16.03 -19.83 -3.04
CA ALA A 163 -16.76 -20.33 -4.21
C ALA A 163 -16.28 -19.59 -5.46
N ALA A 164 -15.99 -20.34 -6.54
CA ALA A 164 -15.64 -19.74 -7.82
C ALA A 164 -16.78 -18.85 -8.34
N ALA A 165 -16.43 -17.64 -8.72
CA ALA A 165 -17.37 -16.63 -9.23
C ALA A 165 -16.81 -15.99 -10.51
N ARG A 166 -17.59 -15.14 -11.18
CA ARG A 166 -17.12 -14.31 -12.29
C ARG A 166 -16.82 -12.90 -11.80
N CYS A 167 -15.62 -12.43 -12.08
CA CYS A 167 -15.22 -11.06 -11.78
C CYS A 167 -16.13 -10.06 -12.52
N LEU A 168 -16.75 -9.14 -11.77
CA LEU A 168 -17.63 -8.10 -12.32
C LEU A 168 -16.92 -7.08 -13.22
N ILE A 169 -15.59 -6.99 -13.13
CA ILE A 169 -14.79 -6.06 -13.94
C ILE A 169 -14.33 -6.73 -15.24
N THR A 170 -13.75 -7.93 -15.13
CA THR A 170 -13.08 -8.60 -16.26
C THR A 170 -13.94 -9.70 -16.91
N GLY A 171 -14.98 -10.18 -16.22
CA GLY A 171 -15.78 -11.34 -16.67
C GLY A 171 -15.09 -12.69 -16.52
N GLN A 172 -13.83 -12.73 -16.06
CA GLN A 172 -13.05 -13.95 -15.91
C GLN A 172 -13.42 -14.70 -14.61
N PRO A 173 -13.26 -16.03 -14.58
CA PRO A 173 -13.42 -16.80 -13.35
C PRO A 173 -12.45 -16.27 -12.27
N THR A 174 -12.92 -16.16 -11.03
CA THR A 174 -12.13 -15.70 -9.89
C THR A 174 -12.60 -16.33 -8.59
N ALA A 175 -11.70 -16.44 -7.62
CA ALA A 175 -12.00 -16.61 -6.20
C ALA A 175 -11.97 -15.23 -5.55
N PRO A 176 -13.12 -14.62 -5.21
CA PRO A 176 -13.13 -13.27 -4.65
C PRO A 176 -12.50 -13.26 -3.26
N LEU A 177 -11.76 -12.19 -2.94
CA LEU A 177 -11.30 -11.96 -1.58
C LEU A 177 -12.50 -11.84 -0.64
N ALA A 178 -12.38 -12.28 0.62
CA ALA A 178 -13.44 -12.11 1.61
C ALA A 178 -13.77 -10.62 1.83
N THR A 179 -12.73 -9.78 1.91
CA THR A 179 -12.87 -8.32 2.00
C THR A 179 -11.94 -7.65 1.00
N LEU A 180 -12.40 -6.57 0.39
CA LEU A 180 -11.60 -5.79 -0.55
C LEU A 180 -10.68 -4.82 0.20
N PRO A 181 -9.48 -4.53 -0.34
CA PRO A 181 -8.59 -3.51 0.20
C PRO A 181 -9.25 -2.13 0.23
N VAL A 182 -8.87 -1.33 1.21
CA VAL A 182 -9.40 0.04 1.38
C VAL A 182 -8.75 1.03 0.41
N ILE A 183 -9.49 2.11 0.11
CA ILE A 183 -9.06 3.26 -0.69
C ILE A 183 -8.56 4.34 0.27
N SER A 184 -7.44 4.97 -0.06
CA SER A 184 -6.81 6.03 0.73
C SER A 184 -7.17 7.43 0.20
N GLY A 185 -6.80 8.48 0.94
CA GLY A 185 -6.90 9.86 0.45
C GLY A 185 -8.22 10.59 0.72
N LEU A 186 -9.13 9.99 1.51
CA LEU A 186 -10.42 10.58 1.87
C LEU A 186 -10.44 11.30 3.23
N GLN A 187 -9.31 11.37 3.94
CA GLN A 187 -9.23 11.98 5.28
C GLN A 187 -9.64 13.45 5.29
N VAL A 188 -9.25 14.19 4.26
CA VAL A 188 -9.54 15.63 4.14
C VAL A 188 -11.03 15.94 3.96
N VAL A 189 -11.82 14.94 3.60
CA VAL A 189 -13.28 15.06 3.46
C VAL A 189 -14.05 14.23 4.52
N GLY A 190 -13.37 13.93 5.64
CA GLY A 190 -14.00 13.23 6.77
C GLY A 190 -13.87 11.71 6.75
N GLY A 191 -13.18 11.13 5.78
CA GLY A 191 -12.88 9.70 5.73
C GLY A 191 -11.89 9.27 6.80
N HIS A 192 -11.83 7.96 7.05
CA HIS A 192 -10.99 7.37 8.07
C HIS A 192 -9.50 7.40 7.66
N SER A 193 -8.60 7.61 8.63
CA SER A 193 -7.14 7.64 8.40
C SER A 193 -6.55 6.33 7.87
N ARG A 194 -7.24 5.22 8.09
CA ARG A 194 -6.83 3.90 7.57
C ARG A 194 -7.37 3.58 6.17
N GLY A 195 -8.15 4.49 5.58
CA GLY A 195 -8.85 4.31 4.31
C GLY A 195 -10.30 3.87 4.48
N GLU A 196 -11.04 3.91 3.38
CA GLU A 196 -12.46 3.58 3.30
C GLU A 196 -12.69 2.40 2.34
N ALA A 197 -13.64 1.54 2.68
CA ALA A 197 -14.06 0.48 1.78
C ALA A 197 -14.90 1.08 0.63
N LEU A 198 -14.55 0.75 -0.62
CA LEU A 198 -15.34 1.17 -1.77
C LEU A 198 -16.74 0.56 -1.75
N PHE A 199 -16.84 -0.70 -1.33
CA PHE A 199 -18.07 -1.40 -1.01
C PHE A 199 -17.81 -2.52 0.00
N CYS A 200 -18.79 -2.80 0.84
CA CYS A 200 -18.70 -3.73 1.95
C CYS A 200 -20.03 -4.44 2.19
N PHE A 201 -19.99 -5.73 2.49
CA PHE A 201 -21.16 -6.58 2.71
C PHE A 201 -21.02 -7.35 4.03
N ASP A 202 -20.66 -6.67 5.11
CA ASP A 202 -20.43 -7.26 6.42
C ASP A 202 -21.72 -7.60 7.17
N LYS A 203 -22.79 -6.82 6.93
CA LYS A 203 -24.08 -7.04 7.58
C LYS A 203 -24.99 -7.95 6.76
N SER A 204 -25.77 -8.79 7.43
CA SER A 204 -26.69 -9.74 6.81
C SER A 204 -27.70 -9.07 5.86
N ALA A 205 -28.10 -7.83 6.14
CA ALA A 205 -28.99 -7.05 5.28
C ALA A 205 -28.42 -6.78 3.87
N PHE A 206 -27.11 -6.85 3.70
CA PHE A 206 -26.42 -6.65 2.42
C PHE A 206 -25.99 -7.96 1.75
N GLN A 207 -26.37 -9.09 2.32
CA GLN A 207 -26.05 -10.41 1.81
C GLN A 207 -27.26 -11.04 1.14
N SER A 208 -27.06 -11.67 -0.03
CA SER A 208 -28.12 -12.30 -0.80
C SER A 208 -27.73 -13.72 -1.22
N TYR A 209 -28.70 -14.57 -1.41
CA TYR A 209 -28.52 -15.95 -1.90
C TYR A 209 -27.52 -16.81 -1.10
N GLY A 210 -27.35 -16.52 0.19
CA GLY A 210 -26.36 -17.19 1.04
C GLY A 210 -24.91 -16.78 0.78
N LEU A 211 -24.67 -15.79 -0.11
CA LEU A 211 -23.34 -15.26 -0.37
C LEU A 211 -22.89 -14.40 0.80
N LYS A 212 -21.62 -14.54 1.17
CA LYS A 212 -21.02 -13.78 2.27
C LYS A 212 -20.02 -12.76 1.75
N GLN A 213 -19.95 -11.60 2.41
CA GLN A 213 -18.98 -10.55 2.14
C GLN A 213 -18.82 -10.25 0.63
N SER A 214 -17.61 -10.15 0.11
CA SER A 214 -17.34 -9.78 -1.29
C SER A 214 -17.85 -10.79 -2.33
N ALA A 215 -18.29 -11.98 -1.92
CA ALA A 215 -18.96 -12.89 -2.83
C ALA A 215 -20.28 -12.32 -3.39
N ASN A 216 -20.87 -11.31 -2.72
CA ASN A 216 -22.06 -10.55 -3.20
C ASN A 216 -21.73 -9.62 -4.37
N ALA A 217 -20.46 -9.22 -4.53
CA ALA A 217 -19.97 -8.43 -5.66
C ALA A 217 -18.55 -8.93 -6.01
N PRO A 218 -18.43 -10.09 -6.65
CA PRO A 218 -17.15 -10.76 -6.86
C PRO A 218 -16.26 -9.94 -7.81
N VAL A 219 -15.06 -9.60 -7.33
CA VAL A 219 -14.03 -8.93 -8.09
C VAL A 219 -12.72 -9.68 -7.85
N SER A 220 -11.94 -9.91 -8.90
CA SER A 220 -10.62 -10.50 -8.74
C SER A 220 -9.67 -9.55 -8.02
N GLU A 221 -8.72 -10.09 -7.28
CA GLU A 221 -7.72 -9.30 -6.57
C GLU A 221 -6.93 -8.42 -7.53
N GLU A 222 -6.55 -8.97 -8.70
CA GLU A 222 -5.81 -8.26 -9.74
C GLU A 222 -6.60 -7.05 -10.28
N ALA A 223 -7.86 -7.27 -10.63
CA ALA A 223 -8.69 -6.19 -11.17
C ALA A 223 -8.98 -5.11 -10.10
N PHE A 224 -9.16 -5.52 -8.85
CA PHE A 224 -9.40 -4.55 -7.77
C PHE A 224 -8.14 -3.77 -7.40
N ALA A 225 -6.96 -4.38 -7.49
CA ALA A 225 -5.69 -3.68 -7.27
C ALA A 225 -5.53 -2.51 -8.26
N VAL A 226 -5.86 -2.72 -9.54
CA VAL A 226 -5.85 -1.66 -10.55
C VAL A 226 -6.88 -0.57 -10.23
N VAL A 227 -8.12 -0.95 -9.89
CA VAL A 227 -9.17 0.00 -9.51
C VAL A 227 -8.77 0.83 -8.28
N LYS A 228 -8.19 0.19 -7.28
CA LYS A 228 -7.70 0.85 -6.06
C LYS A 228 -6.63 1.89 -6.39
N GLU A 229 -5.63 1.52 -7.20
CA GLU A 229 -4.57 2.47 -7.57
C GLU A 229 -5.10 3.61 -8.45
N ALA A 230 -6.03 3.32 -9.36
CA ALA A 230 -6.71 4.34 -10.14
C ALA A 230 -7.47 5.34 -9.25
N MET A 231 -8.21 4.83 -8.26
CA MET A 231 -8.90 5.68 -7.28
C MET A 231 -7.93 6.51 -6.44
N ASN A 232 -6.85 5.88 -5.95
CA ASN A 232 -5.85 6.57 -5.14
C ASN A 232 -5.13 7.67 -5.94
N ASP A 233 -4.83 7.41 -7.22
CA ASP A 233 -4.21 8.37 -8.14
C ASP A 233 -5.13 9.57 -8.38
N LEU A 234 -6.38 9.31 -8.75
CA LEU A 234 -7.38 10.37 -8.95
C LEU A 234 -7.64 11.16 -7.66
N LEU A 235 -7.69 10.50 -6.51
CA LEU A 235 -7.88 11.16 -5.22
C LEU A 235 -6.67 12.01 -4.81
N ALA A 236 -5.44 11.60 -5.18
CA ALA A 236 -4.23 12.38 -4.93
C ALA A 236 -4.14 13.60 -5.85
N GLY A 237 -4.56 13.47 -7.10
CA GLY A 237 -4.63 14.58 -8.08
C GLY A 237 -5.86 15.46 -7.91
N ALA A 238 -6.96 14.95 -7.31
CA ALA A 238 -8.17 15.71 -7.11
C ALA A 238 -7.97 16.77 -6.01
N PRO A 239 -8.32 18.04 -6.25
CA PRO A 239 -8.26 19.06 -5.23
C PRO A 239 -9.20 18.68 -4.07
N ALA A 240 -8.73 18.90 -2.84
CA ALA A 240 -9.59 18.73 -1.68
C ALA A 240 -10.65 19.83 -1.70
N MET A 241 -11.89 19.43 -1.62
CA MET A 241 -13.01 20.38 -1.68
C MET A 241 -13.35 21.02 -0.33
N TYR A 242 -12.68 20.61 0.74
CA TYR A 242 -12.88 21.13 2.08
C TYR A 242 -11.54 21.17 2.82
N ASP A 243 -11.17 22.34 3.28
CA ASP A 243 -10.02 22.51 4.16
C ASP A 243 -10.49 22.33 5.63
N ARG A 244 -10.07 21.22 6.23
CA ARG A 244 -10.46 20.88 7.60
C ARG A 244 -9.90 21.83 8.65
N ASP A 245 -8.75 22.45 8.38
CA ASP A 245 -8.06 23.34 9.31
C ASP A 245 -8.60 24.76 9.24
N LYS A 246 -9.20 25.12 8.10
CA LYS A 246 -9.74 26.47 7.86
C LYS A 246 -11.26 26.57 8.00
N LYS A 247 -11.89 25.65 8.72
CA LYS A 247 -13.33 25.66 9.08
C LYS A 247 -14.15 26.64 8.25
N HIS A 248 -14.61 26.22 7.04
CA HIS A 248 -15.51 26.97 6.15
C HIS A 248 -14.90 27.97 5.16
N GLU A 249 -13.60 28.05 5.01
CA GLU A 249 -13.02 28.82 3.88
C GLU A 249 -12.99 27.98 2.60
N PHE A 250 -13.68 28.47 1.58
CA PHE A 250 -13.65 27.91 0.24
C PHE A 250 -12.35 28.32 -0.43
N HIS A 251 -11.54 27.34 -0.85
CA HIS A 251 -10.46 27.62 -1.78
C HIS A 251 -11.03 27.85 -3.17
N PRO A 252 -10.76 29.00 -3.81
CA PRO A 252 -11.34 29.34 -5.11
C PRO A 252 -10.92 28.40 -6.26
N THR A 253 -9.89 27.58 -6.07
CA THR A 253 -9.38 26.64 -7.06
C THR A 253 -10.00 25.23 -6.99
N ALA A 254 -10.90 24.96 -6.05
CA ALA A 254 -11.54 23.67 -5.94
C ALA A 254 -13.04 23.87 -5.73
N PRO A 255 -13.91 23.48 -6.68
CA PRO A 255 -15.36 23.56 -6.47
C PRO A 255 -15.73 22.61 -5.34
N ILE A 256 -15.92 23.17 -4.15
CA ILE A 256 -16.26 22.42 -2.94
C ILE A 256 -17.75 22.43 -2.75
N TYR A 257 -18.34 21.24 -2.75
CA TYR A 257 -19.70 21.04 -2.31
C TYR A 257 -19.71 20.11 -1.09
N ALA A 258 -19.97 20.69 0.07
CA ALA A 258 -20.32 19.95 1.29
C ALA A 258 -19.32 18.83 1.72
N GLY A 259 -18.03 19.11 1.71
CA GLY A 259 -17.04 18.15 2.20
C GLY A 259 -16.85 16.89 1.33
N MET A 260 -17.11 16.99 0.03
CA MET A 260 -16.94 15.90 -0.94
C MET A 260 -15.72 16.14 -1.83
N LYS A 261 -15.03 15.08 -2.23
CA LYS A 261 -14.09 15.07 -3.36
C LYS A 261 -14.82 14.64 -4.61
N PHE A 262 -14.69 15.40 -5.68
CA PHE A 262 -15.15 15.02 -7.00
C PHE A 262 -14.01 14.43 -7.79
N LEU A 263 -14.27 13.28 -8.44
CA LEU A 263 -13.35 12.63 -9.35
C LEU A 263 -13.89 12.72 -10.76
N HIS A 264 -13.04 13.13 -11.67
CA HIS A 264 -13.34 13.09 -13.10
C HIS A 264 -12.13 12.55 -13.85
N TRP A 265 -12.36 11.91 -14.95
CA TRP A 265 -11.35 11.44 -15.89
C TRP A 265 -11.98 11.29 -17.27
N TYR A 266 -11.14 11.29 -18.29
CA TYR A 266 -11.56 11.18 -19.66
C TYR A 266 -11.06 9.88 -20.29
N ASP A 267 -11.79 9.36 -21.29
CA ASP A 267 -11.40 8.16 -22.01
C ASP A 267 -10.28 8.39 -23.03
N PHE A 268 -9.94 9.65 -23.27
CA PHE A 268 -8.85 10.08 -24.15
C PHE A 268 -8.05 11.20 -23.49
N ALA A 269 -6.84 11.46 -24.01
CA ALA A 269 -6.06 12.61 -23.57
C ALA A 269 -6.77 13.90 -23.99
N LEU A 270 -7.01 14.78 -23.03
CA LEU A 270 -7.57 16.11 -23.25
C LEU A 270 -6.46 17.12 -22.98
N ASP A 271 -6.34 18.14 -23.85
CA ASP A 271 -5.46 19.25 -23.53
C ASP A 271 -5.97 19.97 -22.28
N PRO A 272 -5.08 20.40 -21.35
CA PRO A 272 -5.50 21.10 -20.14
C PRO A 272 -6.37 22.32 -20.40
N GLU A 273 -6.19 22.99 -21.54
CA GLU A 273 -6.99 24.15 -21.96
C GLU A 273 -8.42 23.79 -22.35
N ASP A 274 -8.64 22.53 -22.76
CA ASP A 274 -9.96 22.02 -23.15
C ASP A 274 -10.69 21.29 -22.03
N ASP A 275 -10.08 21.17 -20.83
CA ASP A 275 -10.70 20.51 -19.68
C ASP A 275 -11.79 21.38 -19.07
N PRO A 276 -13.08 21.06 -19.27
CA PRO A 276 -14.19 21.89 -18.75
C PRO A 276 -14.19 21.95 -17.21
N CYS A 277 -13.57 21.00 -16.52
CA CYS A 277 -13.45 21.04 -15.07
C CYS A 277 -12.38 22.03 -14.60
N LEU A 278 -11.34 22.28 -15.40
CA LEU A 278 -10.32 23.30 -15.11
C LEU A 278 -10.79 24.71 -15.49
N LEU A 279 -11.63 24.84 -16.52
CA LEU A 279 -12.18 26.15 -16.95
C LEU A 279 -12.98 26.85 -15.83
N TYR A 280 -13.65 26.10 -14.96
CA TYR A 280 -14.38 26.67 -13.81
C TYR A 280 -13.49 27.03 -12.61
N THR A 281 -12.23 26.54 -12.59
CA THR A 281 -11.29 26.81 -11.48
C THR A 281 -10.33 27.94 -11.79
N SER A 282 -10.12 28.31 -13.06
CA SER A 282 -9.24 29.40 -13.49
C SER A 282 -9.92 30.76 -13.66
N GLY A 283 -11.22 30.83 -13.50
CA GLY A 283 -12.05 32.05 -13.77
C GLY A 283 -12.14 33.04 -12.62
N GLY A 284 -11.29 32.99 -11.60
CA GLY A 284 -11.37 33.82 -10.38
C GLY A 284 -10.46 35.04 -10.30
N ASP A 285 -9.55 35.26 -11.26
CA ASP A 285 -8.58 36.33 -11.17
C ASP A 285 -8.69 37.38 -12.32
N SER A 286 -9.90 37.82 -12.61
CA SER A 286 -10.08 39.02 -13.46
C SER A 286 -11.39 39.70 -13.16
N ALA A 287 -11.43 40.49 -12.09
CA ALA A 287 -12.25 41.69 -11.94
C ALA A 287 -11.70 42.55 -10.77
#